data_4d807840687d98db5de651dd7b50fdfd
#
_entry.id   4d807840687d98db5de651dd7b50fdfd
#
_cell.length_a   1.000
_cell.length_b   1.000
_cell.length_c   1.000
_cell.angle_alpha   90.00
_cell.angle_beta   90.00
_cell.angle_gamma   90.00
#
_symmetry.space_group_name_H-M   'P 1'
#
loop_
_entity.id
_entity.type
_entity.pdbx_description
1 polymer ?
#
loop_
_entity_poly.entity_id
_entity_poly.type
_entity_poly.pdbx_seq_one_letter_code
_entity_poly.pdbx_strand_id
1 'polypeptide(L)'
;MATIAEWVRIDAERVIEGLQDAREMLDSANGELVLDFSSVRRIDAGAVTALQTLAATADEKTVKVVLRGVNIEIYKVLKLVKLARRFSFLT
;
A
#
# COMPACT_ATOMS: atom_id res chain seq x y z
N MET A 1 -25.77 1.82 3.43
CA MET A 1 -24.98 2.72 2.59
C MET A 1 -23.60 2.14 2.35
N ALA A 2 -23.16 2.09 1.12
CA ALA A 2 -21.86 1.52 0.79
C ALA A 2 -20.75 2.41 1.33
N THR A 3 -19.76 1.79 1.95
CA THR A 3 -18.58 2.51 2.38
C THR A 3 -17.66 2.66 1.17
N ILE A 4 -17.27 3.89 0.86
CA ILE A 4 -16.35 4.15 -0.23
C ILE A 4 -14.94 4.12 0.35
N ALA A 5 -14.13 3.18 -0.14
CA ALA A 5 -12.74 3.11 0.28
C ALA A 5 -11.97 4.31 -0.26
N GLU A 6 -11.04 4.81 0.54
CA GLU A 6 -10.13 5.85 0.07
C GLU A 6 -9.15 5.24 -0.93
N TRP A 7 -8.89 5.96 -2.01
CA TRP A 7 -7.97 5.53 -3.06
C TRP A 7 -6.80 6.49 -3.16
N VAL A 8 -5.60 5.94 -3.25
CA VAL A 8 -4.39 6.72 -3.48
C VAL A 8 -3.66 6.11 -4.66
N ARG A 9 -3.39 6.92 -5.67
CA ARG A 9 -2.58 6.48 -6.80
C ARG A 9 -1.12 6.69 -6.44
N ILE A 10 -0.32 5.64 -6.56
CA ILE A 10 1.11 5.72 -6.30
C ILE A 10 1.83 6.03 -7.60
N ASP A 11 2.48 7.19 -7.63
CA ASP A 11 3.26 7.63 -8.79
C ASP A 11 4.56 6.84 -8.86
N ALA A 12 4.85 6.28 -10.03
CA ALA A 12 6.04 5.46 -10.25
C ALA A 12 7.34 6.19 -9.93
N GLU A 13 7.36 7.51 -10.07
CA GLU A 13 8.55 8.31 -9.81
C GLU A 13 8.63 8.85 -8.40
N ARG A 14 7.55 8.69 -7.62
CA ARG A 14 7.45 9.21 -6.26
C ARG A 14 6.82 8.20 -5.32
N VAL A 15 7.30 6.98 -5.39
CA VAL A 15 6.70 5.89 -4.63
C VAL A 15 6.77 6.15 -3.12
N ILE A 16 7.93 6.53 -2.62
CA ILE A 16 8.09 6.76 -1.19
C ILE A 16 7.20 7.90 -0.70
N GLU A 17 7.17 9.01 -1.43
CA GLU A 17 6.28 10.14 -1.08
C GLU A 17 4.82 9.72 -1.09
N GLY A 18 4.42 8.96 -2.10
CA GLY A 18 3.05 8.45 -2.19
C GLY A 18 2.69 7.56 -1.02
N LEU A 19 3.62 6.72 -0.58
CA LEU A 19 3.37 5.85 0.57
C LEU A 19 3.32 6.63 1.87
N GLN A 20 4.11 7.70 2.00
CA GLN A 20 4.05 8.59 3.16
C GLN A 20 2.71 9.33 3.21
N ASP A 21 2.23 9.81 2.06
CA ASP A 21 0.92 10.43 1.97
C ASP A 21 -0.19 9.44 2.33
N ALA A 22 -0.06 8.20 1.85
CA ALA A 22 -1.03 7.16 2.17
C ALA A 22 -1.08 6.88 3.68
N ARG A 23 0.08 6.91 4.33
CA ARG A 23 0.13 6.70 5.77
C ARG A 23 -0.63 7.79 6.52
N GLU A 24 -0.52 9.03 6.07
CA GLU A 24 -1.27 10.13 6.67
C GLU A 24 -2.77 9.97 6.45
N MET A 25 -3.17 9.37 5.35
CA MET A 25 -4.58 9.13 5.05
C MET A 25 -5.22 8.05 5.90
N LEU A 26 -4.42 7.24 6.59
CA LEU A 26 -4.95 6.19 7.45
C LEU A 26 -5.82 6.73 8.56
N ASP A 27 -5.55 7.95 9.03
CA ASP A 27 -6.36 8.58 10.09
C ASP A 27 -7.79 8.84 9.65
N SER A 28 -7.99 9.14 8.37
CA SER A 28 -9.32 9.46 7.84
C SER A 28 -9.95 8.30 7.07
N ALA A 29 -9.25 7.19 6.92
CA ALA A 29 -9.77 6.03 6.20
C ALA A 29 -10.83 5.32 7.05
N ASN A 30 -11.94 4.96 6.41
CA ASN A 30 -13.04 4.26 7.05
C ASN A 30 -12.85 2.74 6.97
N GLY A 31 -11.76 2.26 7.56
CA GLY A 31 -11.48 0.83 7.63
C GLY A 31 -10.75 0.25 6.43
N GLU A 32 -10.67 0.96 5.32
CA GLU A 32 -10.00 0.42 4.13
C GLU A 32 -9.34 1.54 3.33
N LEU A 33 -8.13 1.27 2.86
CA LEU A 33 -7.37 2.18 2.01
C LEU A 33 -6.85 1.39 0.82
N VAL A 34 -7.15 1.85 -0.39
CA VAL A 34 -6.69 1.20 -1.62
C VAL A 34 -5.55 2.00 -2.22
N LEU A 35 -4.44 1.34 -2.46
CA LEU A 35 -3.28 1.94 -3.11
C LEU A 35 -3.17 1.39 -4.53
N ASP A 36 -3.21 2.28 -5.50
CA ASP A 36 -3.11 1.89 -6.90
C ASP A 36 -1.64 1.87 -7.33
N PHE A 37 -1.12 0.66 -7.53
CA PHE A 37 0.25 0.42 -7.94
C PHE A 37 0.37 0.12 -9.43
N SER A 38 -0.68 0.36 -10.21
CA SER A 38 -0.68 -0.04 -11.62
C SER A 38 0.41 0.65 -12.44
N SER A 39 0.89 1.82 -12.00
CA SER A 39 1.99 2.53 -12.68
C SER A 39 3.36 2.15 -12.14
N VAL A 40 3.43 1.43 -11.04
CA VAL A 40 4.69 1.10 -10.37
C VAL A 40 5.22 -0.22 -10.92
N ARG A 41 6.44 -0.19 -11.45
CA ARG A 41 7.05 -1.37 -12.05
C ARG A 41 7.96 -2.12 -11.11
N ARG A 42 8.62 -1.41 -10.20
CA ARG A 42 9.53 -2.01 -9.23
C ARG A 42 9.56 -1.14 -7.98
N ILE A 43 10.02 -1.73 -6.90
CA ILE A 43 10.20 -1.02 -5.64
C ILE A 43 11.62 -1.25 -5.15
N ASP A 44 12.20 -0.22 -4.52
CA ASP A 44 13.54 -0.31 -3.93
C ASP A 44 13.46 -0.53 -2.42
N ALA A 45 14.61 -0.58 -1.77
CA ALA A 45 14.67 -0.80 -0.33
C ALA A 45 13.94 0.30 0.45
N GLY A 46 14.01 1.54 -0.01
CA GLY A 46 13.29 2.65 0.62
C GLY A 46 11.80 2.48 0.56
N ALA A 47 11.29 2.02 -0.60
CA ALA A 47 9.87 1.75 -0.76
C ALA A 47 9.44 0.58 0.13
N VAL A 48 10.27 -0.46 0.25
CA VAL A 48 9.98 -1.58 1.13
C VAL A 48 9.84 -1.10 2.58
N THR A 49 10.77 -0.25 3.03
CA THR A 49 10.72 0.31 4.38
C THR A 49 9.45 1.13 4.57
N ALA A 50 9.08 1.93 3.58
CA ALA A 50 7.87 2.73 3.65
C ALA A 50 6.62 1.85 3.73
N LEU A 51 6.60 0.74 3.00
CA LEU A 51 5.49 -0.22 3.06
C LEU A 51 5.43 -0.91 4.41
N GLN A 52 6.57 -1.24 5.00
CA GLN A 52 6.60 -1.82 6.35
C GLN A 52 6.00 -0.85 7.38
N THR A 53 6.38 0.41 7.31
CA THR A 53 5.85 1.44 8.21
C THR A 53 4.36 1.62 7.99
N LEU A 54 3.93 1.64 6.73
CA LEU A 54 2.51 1.76 6.40
C LEU A 54 1.70 0.60 6.98
N ALA A 55 2.20 -0.63 6.82
CA ALA A 55 1.51 -1.81 7.34
C ALA A 55 1.38 -1.76 8.86
N ALA A 56 2.45 -1.37 9.55
CA ALA A 56 2.42 -1.27 11.00
C ALA A 56 1.42 -0.23 11.48
N THR A 57 1.41 0.93 10.83
CA THR A 57 0.48 2.01 11.18
C THR A 57 -0.96 1.60 10.90
N ALA A 58 -1.19 0.93 9.77
CA ALA A 58 -2.52 0.45 9.41
C ALA A 58 -3.05 -0.56 10.45
N ASP A 59 -2.18 -1.45 10.92
CA ASP A 59 -2.56 -2.42 11.95
C ASP A 59 -2.99 -1.71 13.24
N GLU A 60 -2.25 -0.68 13.65
CA GLU A 60 -2.58 0.09 14.84
C GLU A 60 -3.95 0.77 14.72
N LYS A 61 -4.29 1.20 13.53
CA LYS A 61 -5.55 1.92 13.28
C LYS A 61 -6.67 1.01 12.80
N THR A 62 -6.41 -0.26 12.69
CA THR A 62 -7.37 -1.26 12.22
C THR A 62 -7.89 -0.91 10.82
N VAL A 63 -7.00 -0.48 9.95
CA VAL A 63 -7.31 -0.17 8.56
C VAL A 63 -6.73 -1.26 7.67
N LYS A 64 -7.57 -1.77 6.77
CA LYS A 64 -7.15 -2.75 5.78
C LYS A 64 -6.54 -2.02 4.60
N VAL A 65 -5.32 -2.37 4.25
CA VAL A 65 -4.66 -1.78 3.08
C VAL A 65 -4.73 -2.75 1.92
N VAL A 66 -5.28 -2.28 0.81
CA VAL A 66 -5.44 -3.07 -0.40
C VAL A 66 -4.49 -2.51 -1.46
N LEU A 67 -3.69 -3.37 -2.05
CA LEU A 67 -2.80 -2.98 -3.14
C LEU A 67 -3.43 -3.43 -4.45
N ARG A 68 -3.67 -2.50 -5.35
CA ARG A 68 -4.30 -2.76 -6.64
C ARG A 68 -3.26 -2.62 -7.75
N GLY A 69 -3.29 -3.55 -8.69
CA GLY A 69 -2.44 -3.48 -9.87
C GLY A 69 -0.98 -3.77 -9.61
N VAL A 70 -0.68 -4.50 -8.55
CA VAL A 70 0.70 -4.90 -8.25
C VAL A 70 1.14 -5.94 -9.28
N ASN A 71 2.29 -5.70 -9.94
CA ASN A 71 2.82 -6.67 -10.88
C ASN A 71 3.51 -7.82 -10.15
N ILE A 72 3.86 -8.84 -10.90
CA ILE A 72 4.40 -10.07 -10.32
C ILE A 72 5.77 -9.85 -9.66
N GLU A 73 6.59 -8.95 -10.20
CA GLU A 73 7.90 -8.68 -9.62
C GLU A 73 7.79 -8.04 -8.25
N ILE A 74 6.89 -7.08 -8.11
CA ILE A 74 6.64 -6.43 -6.83
C ILE A 74 6.06 -7.44 -5.84
N TYR A 75 5.12 -8.26 -6.31
CA TYR A 75 4.53 -9.28 -5.46
C TYR A 75 5.59 -10.24 -4.92
N LYS A 76 6.53 -10.65 -5.77
CA LYS A 76 7.62 -11.54 -5.35
C LYS A 76 8.49 -10.89 -4.28
N VAL A 77 8.81 -9.61 -4.43
CA VAL A 77 9.58 -8.88 -3.43
C VAL A 77 8.82 -8.83 -2.11
N LEU A 78 7.53 -8.53 -2.17
CA LEU A 78 6.71 -8.47 -0.95
C LEU A 78 6.63 -9.81 -0.25
N LYS A 79 6.56 -10.90 -1.00
CA LYS A 79 6.61 -12.25 -0.43
C LYS A 79 7.96 -12.51 0.23
N LEU A 80 9.03 -12.12 -0.44
CA LEU A 80 10.38 -12.36 0.06
C LEU A 80 10.63 -11.65 1.37
N VAL A 81 10.17 -10.42 1.51
CA VAL A 81 10.34 -9.63 2.73
C VAL A 81 9.19 -9.85 3.73
N LYS A 82 8.31 -10.79 3.45
CA LYS A 82 7.20 -11.19 4.31
C LYS A 82 6.17 -10.09 4.54
N LEU A 83 6.00 -9.22 3.57
CA LEU A 83 4.97 -8.18 3.60
C LEU A 83 3.70 -8.56 2.85
N ALA A 84 3.76 -9.56 1.97
CA ALA A 84 2.59 -9.91 1.15
C ALA A 84 1.36 -10.25 1.99
N ARG A 85 1.55 -10.87 3.13
CA ARG A 85 0.45 -11.26 4.00
C ARG A 85 -0.14 -10.10 4.82
N ARG A 86 0.56 -8.96 4.84
CA ARG A 86 0.12 -7.78 5.57
C ARG A 86 -0.87 -6.93 4.76
N PHE A 87 -0.98 -7.19 3.47
CA PHE A 87 -1.84 -6.45 2.56
C PHE A 87 -2.81 -7.38 1.87
N SER A 88 -3.90 -6.81 1.38
CA SER A 88 -4.80 -7.51 0.47
C SER A 88 -4.47 -7.07 -0.94
N PHE A 89 -4.69 -7.95 -1.91
CA PHE A 89 -4.35 -7.66 -3.31
C PHE A 89 -5.60 -7.71 -4.17
N LEU A 90 -5.71 -6.74 -5.06
CA LEU A 90 -6.80 -6.63 -6.01
C LEU A 90 -6.21 -6.62 -7.42
N THR A 91 -6.62 -7.54 -8.25
CA THR A 91 -6.13 -7.65 -9.63
C THR A 91 -6.92 -6.77 -10.58
#